data_7f1e15abd58ca3de7ad6aafc97f0d150
#
_entry.id   7f1e15abd58ca3de7ad6aafc97f0d150
#
_cell.length_a   1.000
_cell.length_b   1.000
_cell.length_c   1.000
_cell.angle_alpha   90.00
_cell.angle_beta   90.00
_cell.angle_gamma   90.00
#
_symmetry.space_group_name_H-M   'P 1'
#
loop_
_entity.id
_entity.type
_entity.pdbx_description
1 polymer ?
#
loop_
_entity_poly.entity_id
_entity_poly.type
_entity_poly.pdbx_seq_one_letter_code
_entity_poly.pdbx_strand_id
1 'polypeptide(L)'
;MTKNVELQLTNDYIFKRLFSKKGNEDILKDLLEGILEIPIEKVEVMQEVELERVDIKDKLGVLDIKAVINEDTTVDIEMQIADEKNMIERTLFYWSGLYYTGLKRGQDYKLNNKVITINILMYNIFKEEKYHTIATIKEDENNKKITDKLEIHFIELPKFLKSKEIGNKKLRQWLDFICNKRKGEIEMAVKENEKIAKASQEWEYLRGDEAVKRMAFLREKWERDWNSGMHSAEEAGIEKGMKKGVKKEKEEITIKMLEEGIDEKIILKVTSLTLEEIEKIKEKLKSEVEYEVK
;
A
#
# COMPACT_ATOMS: atom_id res chain seq x y z
N MET A 1 -4.99 -21.01 25.91
CA MET A 1 -3.93 -21.52 25.02
C MET A 1 -3.67 -20.46 23.97
N THR A 2 -2.69 -19.60 24.17
CA THR A 2 -2.24 -18.62 23.20
C THR A 2 -1.65 -19.38 22.02
N LYS A 3 -2.31 -19.34 20.84
CA LYS A 3 -1.67 -19.77 19.60
C LYS A 3 -0.34 -19.02 19.50
N ASN A 4 0.77 -19.75 19.39
CA ASN A 4 2.06 -19.16 19.05
C ASN A 4 1.86 -18.37 17.74
N VAL A 5 1.77 -17.06 17.83
CA VAL A 5 1.79 -16.19 16.67
C VAL A 5 3.22 -16.28 16.13
N GLU A 6 3.36 -16.91 14.97
CA GLU A 6 4.65 -16.99 14.30
C GLU A 6 4.99 -15.59 13.81
N LEU A 7 5.96 -14.92 14.47
CA LEU A 7 6.40 -13.59 14.10
C LEU A 7 7.09 -13.64 12.73
N GLN A 8 6.37 -13.21 11.70
CA GLN A 8 6.87 -13.16 10.32
C GLN A 8 7.60 -11.83 10.07
N LEU A 9 8.64 -11.85 9.24
CA LEU A 9 9.34 -10.64 8.80
C LEU A 9 8.49 -9.76 7.89
N THR A 10 7.41 -10.29 7.33
CA THR A 10 6.40 -9.51 6.60
C THR A 10 5.49 -8.68 7.51
N ASN A 11 5.56 -8.86 8.85
CA ASN A 11 4.93 -7.92 9.77
C ASN A 11 5.75 -6.63 9.80
N ASP A 12 5.12 -5.49 9.56
CA ASP A 12 5.76 -4.18 9.43
C ASP A 12 6.55 -3.78 10.69
N TYR A 13 6.02 -4.08 11.88
CA TYR A 13 6.70 -3.81 13.15
C TYR A 13 7.98 -4.65 13.31
N ILE A 14 7.93 -5.94 12.96
CA ILE A 14 9.11 -6.82 13.02
C ILE A 14 10.14 -6.40 11.99
N PHE A 15 9.69 -6.08 10.76
CA PHE A 15 10.54 -5.58 9.68
C PHE A 15 11.30 -4.33 10.13
N LYS A 16 10.59 -3.32 10.63
CA LYS A 16 11.21 -2.10 11.15
C LYS A 16 12.18 -2.41 12.28
N ARG A 17 11.79 -3.21 13.27
CA ARG A 17 12.66 -3.56 14.42
C ARG A 17 13.95 -4.24 14.00
N LEU A 18 13.91 -5.09 12.97
CA LEU A 18 15.11 -5.77 12.47
C LEU A 18 16.03 -4.80 11.73
N PHE A 19 15.50 -4.08 10.76
CA PHE A 19 16.29 -3.31 9.81
C PHE A 19 16.68 -1.91 10.31
N SER A 20 15.94 -1.32 11.27
CA SER A 20 16.28 -0.01 11.84
C SER A 20 17.02 -0.08 13.17
N LYS A 21 17.30 -1.28 13.70
CA LYS A 21 18.04 -1.46 14.96
C LYS A 21 19.46 -0.93 14.82
N LYS A 22 19.89 -0.09 15.78
CA LYS A 22 21.27 0.36 15.86
C LYS A 22 22.23 -0.84 15.95
N GLY A 23 23.24 -0.87 15.09
CA GLY A 23 24.17 -1.99 14.92
C GLY A 23 23.78 -2.97 13.82
N ASN A 24 22.62 -2.75 13.14
CA ASN A 24 22.16 -3.53 12.00
C ASN A 24 22.26 -2.73 10.67
N GLU A 25 23.00 -1.62 10.65
CA GLU A 25 23.18 -0.79 9.47
C GLU A 25 23.79 -1.57 8.31
N ASP A 26 24.63 -2.55 8.59
CA ASP A 26 25.22 -3.46 7.60
C ASP A 26 24.19 -4.44 7.00
N ILE A 27 23.19 -4.85 7.77
CA ILE A 27 22.04 -5.66 7.32
C ILE A 27 21.18 -4.83 6.35
N LEU A 28 20.81 -3.61 6.78
CA LEU A 28 20.03 -2.70 5.94
C LEU A 28 20.78 -2.33 4.65
N LYS A 29 22.07 -2.06 4.75
CA LYS A 29 22.94 -1.78 3.61
C LYS A 29 22.86 -2.90 2.56
N ASP A 30 23.04 -4.16 2.99
CA ASP A 30 23.06 -5.30 2.08
C ASP A 30 21.69 -5.54 1.40
N LEU A 31 20.58 -5.31 2.11
CA LEU A 31 19.24 -5.30 1.53
C LEU A 31 19.10 -4.20 0.47
N LEU A 32 19.51 -2.97 0.79
CA LEU A 32 19.43 -1.83 -0.12
C LEU A 32 20.30 -2.03 -1.36
N GLU A 33 21.50 -2.57 -1.23
CA GLU A 33 22.35 -2.92 -2.38
C GLU A 33 21.68 -3.97 -3.28
N GLY A 34 20.93 -4.91 -2.70
CA GLY A 34 20.13 -5.86 -3.47
C GLY A 34 18.98 -5.21 -4.23
N ILE A 35 18.30 -4.23 -3.62
CA ILE A 35 17.15 -3.56 -4.23
C ILE A 35 17.58 -2.54 -5.29
N LEU A 36 18.57 -1.69 -4.95
CA LEU A 36 18.97 -0.54 -5.76
C LEU A 36 20.02 -0.88 -6.83
N GLU A 37 20.67 -2.02 -6.69
CA GLU A 37 21.76 -2.49 -7.60
C GLU A 37 22.93 -1.51 -7.71
N ILE A 38 23.19 -0.73 -6.66
CA ILE A 38 24.30 0.22 -6.58
C ILE A 38 25.18 -0.11 -5.36
N PRO A 39 26.48 0.20 -5.40
CA PRO A 39 27.32 0.12 -4.23
C PRO A 39 26.92 1.17 -3.20
N ILE A 40 26.82 0.77 -1.95
CA ILE A 40 26.53 1.66 -0.83
C ILE A 40 27.76 1.64 0.10
N GLU A 41 28.34 2.79 0.35
CA GLU A 41 29.48 2.90 1.28
C GLU A 41 29.00 3.04 2.71
N LYS A 42 28.01 3.91 2.93
CA LYS A 42 27.51 4.26 4.26
C LYS A 42 25.99 4.27 4.28
N VAL A 43 25.43 3.79 5.39
CA VAL A 43 24.00 3.88 5.71
C VAL A 43 23.85 4.51 7.09
N GLU A 44 23.03 5.54 7.19
CA GLU A 44 22.64 6.16 8.47
C GLU A 44 21.13 6.07 8.62
N VAL A 45 20.66 5.26 9.58
CA VAL A 45 19.23 5.17 9.88
C VAL A 45 18.80 6.42 10.65
N MET A 46 17.79 7.11 10.11
CA MET A 46 17.18 8.25 10.77
C MET A 46 16.29 7.74 11.89
N GLN A 47 16.69 7.99 13.14
CA GLN A 47 15.89 7.61 14.31
C GLN A 47 14.72 8.59 14.44
N GLU A 48 13.51 8.12 14.28
CA GLU A 48 12.34 8.83 14.79
C GLU A 48 12.28 8.68 16.30
N VAL A 49 12.23 9.81 17.02
CA VAL A 49 12.32 9.92 18.48
C VAL A 49 11.13 9.30 19.24
N GLU A 50 10.13 8.70 18.58
CA GLU A 50 8.83 8.38 19.18
C GLU A 50 8.30 6.96 19.02
N LEU A 51 9.13 5.92 19.08
CA LEU A 51 8.59 4.55 19.16
C LEU A 51 8.11 4.14 20.57
N GLU A 52 8.34 4.96 21.62
CA GLU A 52 7.99 4.62 23.00
C GLU A 52 6.58 5.12 23.43
N ARG A 53 5.92 5.98 22.65
CA ARG A 53 4.58 6.51 22.98
C ARG A 53 3.59 6.24 21.86
N VAL A 54 3.39 4.99 21.48
CA VAL A 54 2.24 4.65 20.66
C VAL A 54 1.05 4.51 21.59
N ASP A 55 0.35 5.62 21.81
CA ASP A 55 -1.03 5.57 22.27
C ASP A 55 -1.82 4.86 21.17
N ILE A 56 -2.48 3.74 21.53
CA ILE A 56 -3.23 2.86 20.59
C ILE A 56 -4.34 3.63 19.83
N LYS A 57 -4.61 4.87 20.22
CA LYS A 57 -5.61 5.77 19.62
C LYS A 57 -5.07 6.74 18.57
N ASP A 58 -3.79 7.05 18.58
CA ASP A 58 -3.17 7.79 17.50
C ASP A 58 -2.91 6.81 16.35
N LYS A 59 -3.36 7.17 15.15
CA LYS A 59 -3.14 6.44 13.90
C LYS A 59 -1.79 5.76 13.97
N LEU A 60 -1.79 4.44 14.17
CA LEU A 60 -0.60 3.60 14.38
C LEU A 60 0.50 4.12 13.46
N GLY A 61 1.49 4.78 14.06
CA GLY A 61 2.41 5.65 13.37
C GLY A 61 3.09 4.95 12.22
N VAL A 62 3.35 5.68 11.19
CA VAL A 62 4.04 5.27 9.97
C VAL A 62 5.26 4.42 10.37
N LEU A 63 5.19 3.11 10.13
CA LEU A 63 6.25 2.16 10.45
C LEU A 63 7.19 2.00 9.26
N ASP A 64 7.69 3.11 8.74
CA ASP A 64 8.68 3.18 7.69
C ASP A 64 10.10 3.22 8.27
N ILE A 65 11.07 2.83 7.47
CA ILE A 65 12.50 2.92 7.75
C ILE A 65 13.07 4.05 6.91
N LYS A 66 13.47 5.14 7.54
CA LYS A 66 14.15 6.25 6.88
C LYS A 66 15.64 6.15 7.10
N ALA A 67 16.39 6.25 6.02
CA ALA A 67 17.84 6.21 6.06
C ALA A 67 18.44 7.20 5.04
N VAL A 68 19.66 7.64 5.31
CA VAL A 68 20.51 8.34 4.33
C VAL A 68 21.61 7.39 3.91
N ILE A 69 21.77 7.21 2.60
CA ILE A 69 22.86 6.44 2.01
C ILE A 69 23.82 7.36 1.27
N ASN A 70 25.10 7.05 1.36
CA ASN A 70 26.18 7.77 0.68
C ASN A 70 26.14 9.31 0.90
N GLU A 71 25.55 9.76 2.02
CA GLU A 71 25.44 11.16 2.47
C GLU A 71 24.54 12.07 1.60
N ASP A 72 24.10 11.63 0.42
CA ASP A 72 23.36 12.44 -0.57
C ASP A 72 22.00 11.86 -1.02
N THR A 73 21.64 10.68 -0.55
CA THR A 73 20.41 10.01 -0.97
C THR A 73 19.58 9.59 0.24
N THR A 74 18.38 10.13 0.35
CA THR A 74 17.40 9.72 1.36
C THR A 74 16.58 8.55 0.84
N VAL A 75 16.47 7.49 1.65
CA VAL A 75 15.69 6.30 1.33
C VAL A 75 14.61 6.13 2.38
N ASP A 76 13.40 5.83 1.91
CA ASP A 76 12.24 5.48 2.73
C ASP A 76 11.75 4.10 2.33
N ILE A 77 11.68 3.17 3.31
CA ILE A 77 11.32 1.78 3.05
C ILE A 77 10.07 1.45 3.84
N GLU A 78 9.01 1.07 3.15
CA GLU A 78 7.73 0.72 3.73
C GLU A 78 7.39 -0.75 3.44
N MET A 79 7.00 -1.49 4.48
CA MET A 79 6.39 -2.82 4.38
C MET A 79 4.87 -2.66 4.51
N GLN A 80 4.14 -2.93 3.42
CA GLN A 80 2.69 -2.73 3.38
C GLN A 80 1.94 -4.05 3.21
N ILE A 81 1.12 -4.38 4.21
CA ILE A 81 0.40 -5.66 4.26
C ILE A 81 -0.99 -5.54 3.64
N ALA A 82 -1.71 -4.45 3.95
CA ALA A 82 -3.09 -4.23 3.49
C ALA A 82 -3.13 -3.35 2.23
N ASP A 83 -3.94 -3.75 1.25
CA ASP A 83 -4.19 -2.98 0.03
C ASP A 83 -5.32 -1.96 0.25
N GLU A 84 -4.94 -0.73 0.62
CA GLU A 84 -5.88 0.40 0.80
C GLU A 84 -6.29 1.07 -0.52
N LYS A 85 -5.87 0.53 -1.69
CA LYS A 85 -6.16 1.05 -3.04
C LYS A 85 -5.64 2.48 -3.33
N ASN A 86 -4.69 2.96 -2.54
CA ASN A 86 -4.13 4.32 -2.63
C ASN A 86 -2.60 4.34 -2.54
N MET A 87 -1.94 3.19 -2.79
CA MET A 87 -0.50 3.06 -2.58
C MET A 87 0.34 4.01 -3.43
N ILE A 88 -0.10 4.29 -4.66
CA ILE A 88 0.61 5.21 -5.57
C ILE A 88 0.54 6.64 -5.02
N GLU A 89 -0.65 7.12 -4.65
CA GLU A 89 -0.86 8.46 -4.10
C GLU A 89 -0.12 8.62 -2.77
N ARG A 90 -0.16 7.58 -1.94
CA ARG A 90 0.51 7.55 -0.64
C ARG A 90 2.03 7.65 -0.78
N THR A 91 2.64 6.86 -1.65
CA THR A 91 4.09 6.89 -1.85
C THR A 91 4.56 8.23 -2.44
N LEU A 92 3.79 8.83 -3.36
CA LEU A 92 4.07 10.17 -3.90
C LEU A 92 3.98 11.25 -2.81
N PHE A 93 2.99 11.15 -1.92
CA PHE A 93 2.84 12.09 -0.80
C PHE A 93 4.05 12.02 0.16
N TYR A 94 4.48 10.83 0.55
CA TYR A 94 5.64 10.64 1.43
C TYR A 94 6.94 11.06 0.74
N TRP A 95 7.13 10.67 -0.52
CA TRP A 95 8.26 11.14 -1.30
C TRP A 95 8.33 12.67 -1.35
N SER A 96 7.20 13.34 -1.64
CA SER A 96 7.16 14.80 -1.73
C SER A 96 7.49 15.46 -0.39
N GLY A 97 7.01 14.91 0.71
CA GLY A 97 7.33 15.37 2.06
C GLY A 97 8.81 15.28 2.39
N LEU A 98 9.45 14.14 2.08
CA LEU A 98 10.89 13.95 2.26
C LEU A 98 11.69 14.89 1.37
N TYR A 99 11.29 15.06 0.11
CA TYR A 99 11.95 15.96 -0.82
C TYR A 99 11.82 17.43 -0.39
N TYR A 100 10.62 17.85 0.06
CA TYR A 100 10.37 19.19 0.56
C TYR A 100 11.19 19.52 1.82
N THR A 101 11.28 18.59 2.76
CA THR A 101 12.00 18.78 4.02
C THR A 101 13.53 18.61 3.89
N GLY A 102 14.01 18.12 2.75
CA GLY A 102 15.44 17.93 2.48
C GLY A 102 16.23 19.24 2.37
N LEU A 103 15.56 20.36 2.08
CA LEU A 103 16.20 21.67 1.97
C LEU A 103 15.90 22.58 3.17
N LYS A 104 16.90 23.27 3.65
CA LYS A 104 16.72 24.37 4.61
C LYS A 104 16.33 25.66 3.88
N ARG A 105 15.67 26.57 4.59
CA ARG A 105 15.27 27.86 4.05
C ARG A 105 16.45 28.62 3.46
N GLY A 106 16.32 29.03 2.18
CA GLY A 106 17.33 29.81 1.45
C GLY A 106 18.43 29.00 0.78
N GLN A 107 18.40 27.67 0.85
CA GLN A 107 19.32 26.83 0.09
C GLN A 107 18.92 26.71 -1.40
N ASP A 108 19.91 26.50 -2.26
CA ASP A 108 19.70 26.21 -3.69
C ASP A 108 18.99 24.85 -3.86
N TYR A 109 17.99 24.81 -4.73
CA TYR A 109 17.24 23.58 -5.06
C TYR A 109 18.13 22.44 -5.58
N LYS A 110 19.29 22.76 -6.20
CA LYS A 110 20.24 21.78 -6.67
C LYS A 110 20.91 20.97 -5.56
N LEU A 111 20.94 21.52 -4.34
CA LEU A 111 21.54 20.88 -3.18
C LEU A 111 20.62 19.85 -2.53
N ASN A 112 19.38 19.73 -3.01
CA ASN A 112 18.48 18.74 -2.45
C ASN A 112 18.95 17.32 -2.76
N ASN A 113 18.82 16.44 -1.77
CA ASN A 113 19.17 15.04 -1.91
C ASN A 113 18.23 14.32 -2.89
N LYS A 114 18.72 13.25 -3.51
CA LYS A 114 17.87 12.26 -4.15
C LYS A 114 16.97 11.63 -3.09
N VAL A 115 15.70 11.37 -3.43
CA VAL A 115 14.78 10.63 -2.56
C VAL A 115 14.33 9.37 -3.30
N ILE A 116 14.51 8.23 -2.63
CA ILE A 116 14.07 6.92 -3.10
C ILE A 116 13.03 6.40 -2.12
N THR A 117 11.86 6.00 -2.62
CA THR A 117 10.88 5.26 -1.82
C THR A 117 10.83 3.80 -2.28
N ILE A 118 10.85 2.88 -1.33
CA ILE A 118 10.85 1.44 -1.56
C ILE A 118 9.62 0.86 -0.86
N ASN A 119 8.66 0.39 -1.65
CA ASN A 119 7.41 -0.17 -1.16
C ASN A 119 7.44 -1.68 -1.33
N ILE A 120 7.51 -2.42 -0.22
CA ILE A 120 7.45 -3.89 -0.20
C ILE A 120 6.01 -4.30 0.11
N LEU A 121 5.32 -4.91 -0.87
CA LEU A 121 3.88 -5.10 -0.86
C LEU A 121 3.50 -6.58 -0.73
N MET A 122 2.60 -6.89 0.19
CA MET A 122 1.98 -8.21 0.33
C MET A 122 0.82 -8.45 -0.65
N TYR A 123 0.57 -7.51 -1.56
CA TYR A 123 -0.48 -7.55 -2.58
C TYR A 123 0.04 -7.04 -3.93
N ASN A 124 -0.78 -7.15 -4.98
CA ASN A 124 -0.42 -6.71 -6.32
C ASN A 124 -1.13 -5.40 -6.66
N ILE A 125 -0.39 -4.43 -7.24
CA ILE A 125 -0.91 -3.15 -7.72
C ILE A 125 -0.82 -3.02 -9.24
N PHE A 126 0.16 -3.67 -9.88
CA PHE A 126 0.34 -3.65 -11.33
C PHE A 126 -0.18 -4.93 -11.98
N LYS A 127 -0.54 -4.88 -13.27
CA LYS A 127 -1.02 -6.03 -14.03
C LYS A 127 0.11 -6.92 -14.55
N GLU A 128 1.28 -6.34 -14.80
CA GLU A 128 2.48 -7.00 -15.30
C GLU A 128 2.96 -8.05 -14.30
N GLU A 129 3.56 -9.15 -14.80
CA GLU A 129 4.04 -10.25 -13.94
C GLU A 129 5.34 -9.93 -13.19
N LYS A 130 6.06 -8.88 -13.61
CA LYS A 130 7.30 -8.45 -12.97
C LYS A 130 7.05 -8.08 -11.50
N TYR A 131 7.84 -8.67 -10.59
CA TYR A 131 7.67 -8.45 -9.16
C TYR A 131 8.35 -7.18 -8.63
N HIS A 132 9.32 -6.62 -9.36
CA HIS A 132 10.04 -5.40 -8.99
C HIS A 132 9.87 -4.35 -10.09
N THR A 133 9.11 -3.32 -9.82
CA THR A 133 8.84 -2.20 -10.73
C THR A 133 9.53 -0.95 -10.21
N ILE A 134 10.19 -0.23 -11.11
CA ILE A 134 10.89 1.03 -10.80
C ILE A 134 10.21 2.15 -11.60
N ALA A 135 9.74 3.18 -10.89
CA ALA A 135 9.16 4.38 -11.48
C ALA A 135 10.12 5.57 -11.33
N THR A 136 10.25 6.35 -12.41
CA THR A 136 11.10 7.56 -12.48
C THR A 136 10.39 8.61 -13.33
N ILE A 137 10.82 9.88 -13.25
CA ILE A 137 10.28 10.95 -14.10
C ILE A 137 11.01 10.95 -15.45
N LYS A 138 10.24 10.78 -16.53
CA LYS A 138 10.73 10.81 -17.91
C LYS A 138 9.86 11.75 -18.74
N GLU A 139 10.40 12.31 -19.80
CA GLU A 139 9.62 12.99 -20.82
C GLU A 139 8.93 11.96 -21.73
N ASP A 140 7.76 12.31 -22.26
CA ASP A 140 6.87 11.35 -22.91
C ASP A 140 7.31 10.92 -24.32
N GLU A 141 8.01 11.79 -25.07
CA GLU A 141 8.31 11.53 -26.47
C GLU A 141 9.42 10.47 -26.66
N ASN A 142 10.52 10.60 -25.92
CA ASN A 142 11.71 9.74 -26.10
C ASN A 142 12.02 8.89 -24.85
N ASN A 143 11.18 8.91 -23.83
CA ASN A 143 11.40 8.24 -22.55
C ASN A 143 12.71 8.64 -21.84
N LYS A 144 13.21 9.86 -22.11
CA LYS A 144 14.43 10.34 -21.50
C LYS A 144 14.19 10.76 -20.06
N LYS A 145 14.99 10.24 -19.14
CA LYS A 145 14.94 10.61 -17.72
C LYS A 145 15.25 12.11 -17.56
N ILE A 146 14.33 12.89 -16.98
CA ILE A 146 14.48 14.34 -16.77
C ILE A 146 15.35 14.63 -15.55
N THR A 147 15.19 13.82 -14.51
CA THR A 147 15.89 13.98 -13.22
C THR A 147 16.13 12.62 -12.58
N ASP A 148 17.18 12.52 -11.80
CA ASP A 148 17.48 11.37 -10.94
C ASP A 148 16.98 11.55 -9.49
N LYS A 149 16.43 12.73 -9.17
CA LYS A 149 16.00 13.09 -7.81
C LYS A 149 14.83 12.26 -7.31
N LEU A 150 14.00 11.68 -8.22
CA LEU A 150 12.86 10.80 -7.88
C LEU A 150 13.10 9.39 -8.39
N GLU A 151 12.97 8.43 -7.48
CA GLU A 151 12.95 7.01 -7.80
C GLU A 151 12.01 6.28 -6.81
N ILE A 152 11.09 5.49 -7.35
CA ILE A 152 10.11 4.74 -6.56
C ILE A 152 10.20 3.28 -6.95
N HIS A 153 10.40 2.41 -5.96
CA HIS A 153 10.42 0.96 -6.12
C HIS A 153 9.15 0.36 -5.55
N PHE A 154 8.55 -0.55 -6.31
CA PHE A 154 7.45 -1.40 -5.87
C PHE A 154 7.90 -2.86 -5.99
N ILE A 155 7.91 -3.57 -4.87
CA ILE A 155 8.29 -4.97 -4.79
C ILE A 155 7.05 -5.77 -4.35
N GLU A 156 6.42 -6.47 -5.30
CA GLU A 156 5.18 -7.20 -5.09
C GLU A 156 5.47 -8.67 -4.72
N LEU A 157 5.48 -8.96 -3.43
CA LEU A 157 5.86 -10.28 -2.90
C LEU A 157 5.01 -11.45 -3.44
N PRO A 158 3.69 -11.31 -3.70
CA PRO A 158 2.93 -12.40 -4.30
C PRO A 158 3.40 -12.77 -5.71
N LYS A 159 3.88 -11.80 -6.50
CA LYS A 159 4.49 -12.06 -7.82
C LYS A 159 5.87 -12.70 -7.68
N PHE A 160 6.69 -12.20 -6.74
CA PHE A 160 7.99 -12.77 -6.45
C PHE A 160 7.89 -14.27 -6.13
N LEU A 161 6.94 -14.67 -5.28
CA LEU A 161 6.74 -16.07 -4.89
C LEU A 161 6.36 -16.98 -6.06
N LYS A 162 5.75 -16.43 -7.12
CA LYS A 162 5.39 -17.15 -8.36
C LYS A 162 6.48 -17.07 -9.42
N SER A 163 7.37 -16.09 -9.33
CA SER A 163 8.41 -15.84 -10.34
C SER A 163 9.48 -16.94 -10.33
N LYS A 164 9.83 -17.37 -11.55
CA LYS A 164 10.97 -18.26 -11.81
C LYS A 164 12.20 -17.49 -12.34
N GLU A 165 12.10 -16.17 -12.46
CA GLU A 165 13.21 -15.34 -12.94
C GLU A 165 14.41 -15.43 -12.00
N ILE A 166 15.59 -15.56 -12.59
CA ILE A 166 16.85 -15.65 -11.83
C ILE A 166 17.30 -14.28 -11.35
N GLY A 167 16.93 -13.19 -12.02
CA GLY A 167 17.13 -11.79 -11.64
C GLY A 167 18.37 -11.48 -10.78
N ASN A 168 18.30 -10.43 -9.99
CA ASN A 168 19.34 -10.08 -9.02
C ASN A 168 19.38 -11.10 -7.86
N LYS A 169 20.47 -11.88 -7.77
CA LYS A 169 20.65 -12.94 -6.76
C LYS A 169 20.54 -12.40 -5.34
N LYS A 170 21.17 -11.25 -5.03
CA LYS A 170 21.17 -10.65 -3.69
C LYS A 170 19.75 -10.24 -3.29
N LEU A 171 19.01 -9.55 -4.16
CA LEU A 171 17.61 -9.21 -3.91
C LEU A 171 16.75 -10.45 -3.68
N ARG A 172 16.93 -11.47 -4.54
CA ARG A 172 16.17 -12.73 -4.43
C ARG A 172 16.39 -13.40 -3.07
N GLN A 173 17.64 -13.51 -2.61
CA GLN A 173 17.97 -14.06 -1.30
C GLN A 173 17.29 -13.30 -0.15
N TRP A 174 17.28 -11.97 -0.21
CA TRP A 174 16.57 -11.15 0.77
C TRP A 174 15.07 -11.35 0.75
N LEU A 175 14.45 -11.40 -0.45
CA LEU A 175 13.01 -11.61 -0.57
C LEU A 175 12.59 -13.01 -0.12
N ASP A 176 13.41 -14.04 -0.38
CA ASP A 176 13.18 -15.38 0.16
C ASP A 176 13.23 -15.39 1.69
N PHE A 177 14.21 -14.74 2.28
CA PHE A 177 14.33 -14.59 3.72
C PHE A 177 13.13 -13.85 4.32
N ILE A 178 12.74 -12.70 3.74
CA ILE A 178 11.62 -11.89 4.23
C ILE A 178 10.28 -12.65 4.11
N CYS A 179 10.03 -13.31 2.98
CA CYS A 179 8.78 -14.06 2.78
C CYS A 179 8.67 -15.30 3.66
N ASN A 180 9.79 -15.91 4.03
CA ASN A 180 9.87 -17.14 4.83
C ASN A 180 8.96 -18.30 4.31
N LYS A 181 8.86 -18.46 3.00
CA LYS A 181 7.98 -19.48 2.36
C LYS A 181 8.74 -20.64 1.75
N ARG A 182 9.97 -20.42 1.27
CA ARG A 182 10.79 -21.39 0.54
C ARG A 182 11.98 -21.82 1.40
N LYS A 183 11.79 -22.80 2.29
CA LYS A 183 12.81 -23.20 3.28
C LYS A 183 14.20 -23.49 2.69
N GLY A 184 14.28 -24.24 1.60
CA GLY A 184 15.56 -24.55 0.96
C GLY A 184 16.29 -23.31 0.46
N GLU A 185 15.58 -22.36 -0.14
CA GLU A 185 16.14 -21.10 -0.61
C GLU A 185 16.64 -20.22 0.56
N ILE A 186 15.90 -20.22 1.68
CA ILE A 186 16.29 -19.50 2.89
C ILE A 186 17.56 -20.08 3.50
N GLU A 187 17.65 -21.41 3.61
CA GLU A 187 18.84 -22.11 4.11
C GLU A 187 20.07 -21.79 3.25
N MET A 188 19.89 -21.76 1.92
CA MET A 188 20.94 -21.35 0.99
C MET A 188 21.31 -19.87 1.16
N ALA A 189 20.33 -18.99 1.26
CA ALA A 189 20.57 -17.57 1.47
C ALA A 189 21.35 -17.29 2.76
N VAL A 190 20.98 -17.92 3.87
CA VAL A 190 21.67 -17.82 5.16
C VAL A 190 23.12 -18.37 5.06
N LYS A 191 23.33 -19.44 4.28
CA LYS A 191 24.67 -20.02 4.11
C LYS A 191 25.59 -19.16 3.24
N GLU A 192 25.03 -18.52 2.20
CA GLU A 192 25.80 -17.81 1.17
C GLU A 192 25.99 -16.30 1.49
N ASN A 193 25.08 -15.71 2.29
CA ASN A 193 25.11 -14.30 2.62
C ASN A 193 25.21 -14.10 4.15
N GLU A 194 26.38 -13.66 4.62
CA GLU A 194 26.65 -13.41 6.03
C GLU A 194 25.74 -12.36 6.68
N LYS A 195 25.19 -11.40 5.90
CA LYS A 195 24.28 -10.39 6.40
C LYS A 195 22.88 -10.97 6.63
N ILE A 196 22.46 -11.89 5.77
CA ILE A 196 21.23 -12.67 5.98
C ILE A 196 21.40 -13.62 7.17
N ALA A 197 22.56 -14.23 7.33
CA ALA A 197 22.85 -15.05 8.51
C ALA A 197 22.76 -14.24 9.81
N LYS A 198 23.33 -13.03 9.84
CA LYS A 198 23.23 -12.09 10.98
C LYS A 198 21.76 -11.68 11.19
N ALA A 199 21.03 -11.34 10.14
CA ALA A 199 19.62 -10.99 10.20
C ALA A 199 18.75 -12.13 10.75
N SER A 200 19.08 -13.38 10.40
CA SER A 200 18.39 -14.57 10.91
C SER A 200 18.58 -14.72 12.42
N GLN A 201 19.78 -14.49 12.95
CA GLN A 201 20.06 -14.53 14.39
C GLN A 201 19.30 -13.42 15.13
N GLU A 202 19.31 -12.19 14.59
CA GLU A 202 18.56 -11.07 15.15
C GLU A 202 17.05 -11.33 15.15
N TRP A 203 16.52 -11.91 14.10
CA TRP A 203 15.12 -12.28 14.02
C TRP A 203 14.74 -13.35 15.06
N GLU A 204 15.57 -14.38 15.25
CA GLU A 204 15.35 -15.36 16.33
C GLU A 204 15.36 -14.71 17.71
N TYR A 205 16.25 -13.74 17.95
CA TYR A 205 16.25 -12.95 19.18
C TYR A 205 14.93 -12.18 19.38
N LEU A 206 14.45 -11.48 18.33
CA LEU A 206 13.18 -10.75 18.36
C LEU A 206 12.00 -11.70 18.63
N ARG A 207 12.01 -12.90 18.08
CA ARG A 207 11.00 -13.95 18.33
C ARG A 207 10.99 -14.44 19.79
N GLY A 208 12.08 -14.31 20.50
CA GLY A 208 12.18 -14.62 21.93
C GLY A 208 11.61 -13.53 22.85
N ASP A 209 11.47 -12.29 22.37
CA ASP A 209 11.08 -11.14 23.18
C ASP A 209 9.54 -11.03 23.29
N GLU A 210 9.03 -11.14 24.52
CA GLU A 210 7.58 -11.09 24.81
C GLU A 210 6.96 -9.71 24.54
N ALA A 211 7.72 -8.61 24.71
CA ALA A 211 7.22 -7.27 24.36
C ALA A 211 7.07 -7.13 22.85
N VAL A 212 8.02 -7.62 22.07
CA VAL A 212 7.96 -7.65 20.61
C VAL A 212 6.80 -8.50 20.13
N LYS A 213 6.59 -9.69 20.69
CA LYS A 213 5.45 -10.56 20.39
C LYS A 213 4.11 -9.85 20.63
N ARG A 214 4.00 -9.17 21.76
CA ARG A 214 2.80 -8.43 22.12
C ARG A 214 2.50 -7.31 21.12
N MET A 215 3.51 -6.53 20.74
CA MET A 215 3.35 -5.42 19.78
C MET A 215 2.99 -5.94 18.37
N ALA A 216 3.66 -6.97 17.88
CA ALA A 216 3.33 -7.61 16.62
C ALA A 216 1.90 -8.16 16.59
N PHE A 217 1.47 -8.81 17.68
CA PHE A 217 0.09 -9.29 17.81
C PHE A 217 -0.95 -8.14 17.78
N LEU A 218 -0.68 -7.03 18.47
CA LEU A 218 -1.56 -5.85 18.46
C LEU A 218 -1.66 -5.26 17.04
N ARG A 219 -0.55 -5.24 16.30
CA ARG A 219 -0.52 -4.77 14.91
C ARG A 219 -1.37 -5.66 13.99
N GLU A 220 -1.17 -6.99 14.03
CA GLU A 220 -1.97 -7.94 13.27
C GLU A 220 -3.47 -7.89 13.62
N LYS A 221 -3.78 -7.66 14.90
CA LYS A 221 -5.17 -7.49 15.33
C LYS A 221 -5.78 -6.25 14.70
N TRP A 222 -5.08 -5.12 14.76
CA TRP A 222 -5.55 -3.89 14.16
C TRP A 222 -5.80 -4.04 12.65
N GLU A 223 -4.90 -4.68 11.93
CA GLU A 223 -5.06 -4.95 10.49
C GLU A 223 -6.29 -5.79 10.19
N ARG A 224 -6.53 -6.83 10.98
CA ARG A 224 -7.74 -7.65 10.83
C ARG A 224 -9.01 -6.86 11.10
N ASP A 225 -9.01 -6.03 12.14
CA ASP A 225 -10.17 -5.19 12.50
C ASP A 225 -10.41 -4.14 11.39
N TRP A 226 -9.36 -3.54 10.82
CA TRP A 226 -9.43 -2.62 9.70
C TRP A 226 -9.99 -3.30 8.43
N ASN A 227 -9.43 -4.44 8.02
CA ASN A 227 -9.88 -5.17 6.84
C ASN A 227 -11.33 -5.62 6.97
N SER A 228 -11.76 -6.05 8.16
CA SER A 228 -13.16 -6.39 8.44
C SER A 228 -14.07 -5.17 8.32
N GLY A 229 -13.66 -4.01 8.84
CA GLY A 229 -14.38 -2.74 8.71
C GLY A 229 -14.52 -2.29 7.25
N MET A 230 -13.45 -2.38 6.46
CA MET A 230 -13.46 -2.05 5.04
C MET A 230 -14.39 -2.97 4.23
N HIS A 231 -14.34 -4.29 4.48
CA HIS A 231 -15.23 -5.23 3.81
C HIS A 231 -16.71 -4.95 4.12
N SER A 232 -17.04 -4.69 5.40
CA SER A 232 -18.39 -4.31 5.79
C SER A 232 -18.87 -3.01 5.14
N ALA A 233 -17.98 -2.02 5.00
CA ALA A 233 -18.30 -0.75 4.32
C ALA A 233 -18.51 -0.95 2.81
N GLU A 234 -17.72 -1.82 2.16
CA GLU A 234 -17.87 -2.18 0.76
C GLU A 234 -19.19 -2.88 0.50
N GLU A 235 -19.56 -3.90 1.31
CA GLU A 235 -20.83 -4.60 1.23
C GLU A 235 -22.02 -3.64 1.39
N ALA A 236 -21.97 -2.75 2.38
CA ALA A 236 -23.01 -1.74 2.59
C ALA A 236 -23.09 -0.74 1.42
N GLY A 237 -21.94 -0.40 0.81
CA GLY A 237 -21.84 0.44 -0.38
C GLY A 237 -22.49 -0.21 -1.60
N ILE A 238 -22.18 -1.48 -1.85
CA ILE A 238 -22.77 -2.27 -2.94
C ILE A 238 -24.30 -2.39 -2.75
N GLU A 239 -24.77 -2.76 -1.55
CA GLU A 239 -26.20 -2.85 -1.27
C GLU A 239 -26.93 -1.53 -1.51
N LYS A 240 -26.36 -0.42 -1.04
CA LYS A 240 -26.90 0.92 -1.26
C LYS A 240 -26.88 1.32 -2.74
N GLY A 241 -25.83 0.97 -3.47
CA GLY A 241 -25.70 1.17 -4.89
C GLY A 241 -26.76 0.38 -5.68
N MET A 242 -26.95 -0.89 -5.37
CA MET A 242 -27.98 -1.73 -5.99
C MET A 242 -29.39 -1.19 -5.73
N LYS A 243 -29.72 -0.81 -4.48
CA LYS A 243 -31.03 -0.21 -4.15
C LYS A 243 -31.28 1.07 -4.95
N LYS A 244 -30.26 1.94 -5.06
CA LYS A 244 -30.36 3.18 -5.87
C LYS A 244 -30.50 2.88 -7.36
N GLY A 245 -29.73 1.91 -7.89
CA GLY A 245 -29.81 1.50 -9.30
C GLY A 245 -31.18 0.95 -9.66
N VAL A 246 -31.71 0.02 -8.86
CA VAL A 246 -33.09 -0.53 -9.06
C VAL A 246 -34.14 0.56 -8.99
N LYS A 247 -34.01 1.50 -8.04
CA LYS A 247 -34.96 2.62 -7.95
C LYS A 247 -34.90 3.51 -9.20
N LYS A 248 -33.72 3.86 -9.66
CA LYS A 248 -33.53 4.68 -10.87
C LYS A 248 -34.06 4.00 -12.12
N GLU A 249 -33.79 2.69 -12.28
CA GLU A 249 -34.31 1.89 -13.39
C GLU A 249 -35.87 1.88 -13.40
N LYS A 250 -36.48 1.66 -12.22
CA LYS A 250 -37.94 1.72 -12.08
C LYS A 250 -38.52 3.09 -12.44
N GLU A 251 -37.85 4.18 -12.02
CA GLU A 251 -38.23 5.55 -12.38
C GLU A 251 -38.14 5.75 -13.90
N GLU A 252 -37.04 5.35 -14.54
CA GLU A 252 -36.86 5.47 -16.01
C GLU A 252 -37.88 4.65 -16.80
N ILE A 253 -38.18 3.43 -16.38
CA ILE A 253 -39.22 2.59 -16.97
C ILE A 253 -40.59 3.26 -16.81
N THR A 254 -40.91 3.80 -15.61
CA THR A 254 -42.16 4.50 -15.35
C THR A 254 -42.34 5.71 -16.27
N ILE A 255 -41.29 6.52 -16.43
CA ILE A 255 -41.31 7.68 -17.31
C ILE A 255 -41.65 7.25 -18.76
N LYS A 256 -40.92 6.28 -19.29
CA LYS A 256 -41.19 5.77 -20.68
C LYS A 256 -42.61 5.23 -20.84
N MET A 257 -43.10 4.49 -19.83
CA MET A 257 -44.47 3.96 -19.92
C MET A 257 -45.53 5.07 -19.86
N LEU A 258 -45.29 6.13 -19.07
CA LEU A 258 -46.16 7.31 -19.04
C LEU A 258 -46.18 8.09 -20.36
N GLU A 259 -45.00 8.26 -20.98
CA GLU A 259 -44.84 8.90 -22.30
C GLU A 259 -45.59 8.13 -23.39
N GLU A 260 -45.57 6.79 -23.33
CA GLU A 260 -46.29 5.91 -24.27
C GLU A 260 -47.79 5.79 -23.93
N GLY A 261 -48.29 6.48 -22.91
CA GLY A 261 -49.71 6.49 -22.55
C GLY A 261 -50.24 5.17 -21.96
N ILE A 262 -49.34 4.38 -21.35
CA ILE A 262 -49.72 3.10 -20.71
C ILE A 262 -50.55 3.35 -19.46
N ASP A 263 -51.60 2.51 -19.27
CA ASP A 263 -52.48 2.59 -18.11
C ASP A 263 -51.71 2.43 -16.75
N GLU A 264 -52.02 3.30 -15.82
CA GLU A 264 -51.33 3.33 -14.48
C GLU A 264 -51.38 2.01 -13.73
N LYS A 265 -52.49 1.23 -13.88
CA LYS A 265 -52.63 -0.09 -13.27
C LYS A 265 -51.59 -1.08 -13.82
N ILE A 266 -51.20 -0.91 -15.08
CA ILE A 266 -50.15 -1.72 -15.70
C ILE A 266 -48.79 -1.27 -15.20
N ILE A 267 -48.54 0.04 -15.12
CA ILE A 267 -47.30 0.61 -14.58
C ILE A 267 -47.05 0.13 -13.17
N LEU A 268 -48.06 0.19 -12.29
CA LEU A 268 -47.99 -0.33 -10.91
C LEU A 268 -47.57 -1.80 -10.86
N LYS A 269 -48.14 -2.64 -11.71
CA LYS A 269 -47.82 -4.08 -11.74
C LYS A 269 -46.40 -4.35 -12.26
N VAL A 270 -45.93 -3.62 -13.27
CA VAL A 270 -44.62 -3.83 -13.89
C VAL A 270 -43.50 -3.30 -12.99
N THR A 271 -43.64 -2.10 -12.47
CA THR A 271 -42.57 -1.43 -11.70
C THR A 271 -42.62 -1.74 -10.22
N SER A 272 -43.76 -2.22 -9.72
CA SER A 272 -44.00 -2.39 -8.27
C SER A 272 -43.80 -1.11 -7.45
N LEU A 273 -43.97 0.05 -8.08
CA LEU A 273 -44.03 1.34 -7.39
C LEU A 273 -45.42 1.57 -6.78
N THR A 274 -45.49 2.44 -5.79
CA THR A 274 -46.78 2.88 -5.21
C THR A 274 -47.41 4.00 -6.06
N LEU A 275 -48.70 4.24 -5.93
CA LEU A 275 -49.40 5.34 -6.58
C LEU A 275 -48.73 6.70 -6.27
N GLU A 276 -48.37 6.92 -4.99
CA GLU A 276 -47.69 8.14 -4.57
C GLU A 276 -46.34 8.35 -5.25
N GLU A 277 -45.58 7.27 -5.49
CA GLU A 277 -44.29 7.33 -6.21
C GLU A 277 -44.50 7.66 -7.68
N ILE A 278 -45.51 7.11 -8.34
CA ILE A 278 -45.86 7.42 -9.72
C ILE A 278 -46.35 8.87 -9.87
N GLU A 279 -47.15 9.38 -8.89
CA GLU A 279 -47.56 10.78 -8.90
C GLU A 279 -46.40 11.76 -8.78
N LYS A 280 -45.46 11.47 -7.89
CA LYS A 280 -44.21 12.27 -7.77
C LYS A 280 -43.39 12.30 -9.04
N ILE A 281 -43.31 11.16 -9.77
CA ILE A 281 -42.63 11.11 -11.07
C ILE A 281 -43.36 11.96 -12.12
N LYS A 282 -44.70 11.92 -12.13
CA LYS A 282 -45.50 12.78 -13.02
C LYS A 282 -45.35 14.27 -12.76
N GLU A 283 -45.34 14.66 -11.48
CA GLU A 283 -45.12 16.05 -11.10
C GLU A 283 -43.73 16.54 -11.55
N LYS A 284 -42.73 15.68 -11.40
CA LYS A 284 -41.35 15.98 -11.84
C LYS A 284 -41.27 16.17 -13.35
N LEU A 285 -41.87 15.26 -14.10
CA LEU A 285 -41.98 15.38 -15.58
C LEU A 285 -42.65 16.66 -16.02
N LYS A 286 -43.77 17.05 -15.36
CA LYS A 286 -44.47 18.30 -15.67
C LYS A 286 -43.60 19.53 -15.41
N SER A 287 -42.86 19.54 -14.32
CA SER A 287 -41.98 20.64 -14.00
C SER A 287 -40.77 20.78 -14.95
N GLU A 288 -40.25 19.66 -15.48
CA GLU A 288 -39.16 19.65 -16.45
C GLU A 288 -39.64 20.18 -17.83
N VAL A 289 -40.84 19.82 -18.28
CA VAL A 289 -41.44 20.33 -19.50
C VAL A 289 -41.76 21.84 -19.43
N GLU A 290 -42.16 22.37 -18.29
CA GLU A 290 -42.41 23.80 -18.11
C GLU A 290 -41.10 24.64 -18.09
N TYR A 291 -39.96 24.04 -17.77
CA TYR A 291 -38.65 24.70 -17.83
C TYR A 291 -38.04 24.75 -19.24
N GLU A 292 -38.35 23.78 -20.12
CA GLU A 292 -37.85 23.75 -21.50
C GLU A 292 -38.66 24.66 -22.45
N VAL A 293 -39.83 25.16 -22.05
CA VAL A 293 -40.70 26.03 -22.86
C VAL A 293 -40.51 27.52 -22.54
N LYS A 294 -39.64 27.86 -21.60
CA LYS A 294 -39.24 29.24 -21.26
C LYS A 294 -37.83 29.56 -21.72
#